data_e52699c176f8b72dbe4207880dc63584
#
_entry.id   e52699c176f8b72dbe4207880dc63584
#
_cell.length_a   1.000
_cell.length_b   1.000
_cell.length_c   1.000
_cell.angle_alpha   90.00
_cell.angle_beta   90.00
_cell.angle_gamma   90.00
#
_symmetry.space_group_name_H-M   'P 1'
#
loop_
_entity.id
_entity.type
_entity.pdbx_description
1 polymer ?
#
loop_
_entity_poly.entity_id
_entity_poly.type
_entity_poly.pdbx_seq_one_letter_code
_entity_poly.pdbx_strand_id
1 'polypeptide(L)'
;DHKIIDKNILCFCVGSATENAARSVGFQNVIAAEGNVENLRELIFQNFNQKDGSLVYISGETVSVDLDQQLLKEGYNIKRIINYRTTHNQNFDDKFVSELTLKLPEIVYVYSQNSALSFINFIKMHRSESLWMNTNLMCIGEKTSSILNEIKWKKIFLFNPGEEEFL
;
A
#
# COMPACT_ATOMS: atom_id res chain seq x y z
N ASP A 1 -15.65 -1.55 -26.51
CA ASP A 1 -16.61 -0.50 -26.11
C ASP A 1 -16.24 -0.02 -24.71
N HIS A 2 -15.41 1.00 -24.64
CA HIS A 2 -15.22 1.72 -23.38
C HIS A 2 -16.51 2.50 -23.12
N LYS A 3 -17.39 1.96 -22.29
CA LYS A 3 -18.55 2.72 -21.81
C LYS A 3 -18.03 4.02 -21.19
N ILE A 4 -18.52 5.13 -21.69
CA ILE A 4 -18.18 6.44 -21.17
C ILE A 4 -18.66 6.50 -19.73
N ILE A 5 -17.71 6.44 -18.80
CA ILE A 5 -18.00 6.71 -17.38
C ILE A 5 -18.19 8.23 -17.28
N ASP A 6 -19.27 8.65 -16.61
CA ASP A 6 -19.45 10.07 -16.31
C ASP A 6 -18.27 10.58 -15.49
N LYS A 7 -17.52 11.52 -16.06
CA LYS A 7 -16.32 12.08 -15.42
C LYS A 7 -16.65 13.16 -14.37
N ASN A 8 -17.93 13.49 -14.21
CA ASN A 8 -18.41 14.42 -13.19
C ASN A 8 -18.81 13.74 -11.89
N ILE A 9 -18.77 12.40 -11.81
CA ILE A 9 -19.00 11.70 -10.54
C ILE A 9 -18.01 12.15 -9.48
N LEU A 10 -18.46 12.20 -8.24
CA LEU A 10 -17.60 12.49 -7.10
C LEU A 10 -16.70 11.29 -6.82
N CYS A 11 -15.39 11.53 -6.80
CA CYS A 11 -14.38 10.54 -6.52
C CYS A 11 -13.65 10.86 -5.22
N PHE A 12 -13.61 9.91 -4.32
CA PHE A 12 -12.80 9.96 -3.10
C PHE A 12 -11.57 9.08 -3.25
N CYS A 13 -10.41 9.56 -2.84
CA CYS A 13 -9.19 8.78 -2.90
C CYS A 13 -8.25 9.06 -1.71
N VAL A 14 -7.28 8.19 -1.51
CA VAL A 14 -6.21 8.40 -0.53
C VAL A 14 -4.95 8.87 -1.25
N GLY A 15 -4.44 10.02 -0.83
CA GLY A 15 -3.18 10.59 -1.29
C GLY A 15 -3.24 11.29 -2.64
N SER A 16 -2.35 12.26 -2.80
CA SER A 16 -2.24 13.11 -3.99
C SER A 16 -1.88 12.34 -5.27
N ALA A 17 -1.14 11.24 -5.17
CA ALA A 17 -0.79 10.43 -6.33
C ALA A 17 -2.02 9.83 -7.00
N THR A 18 -2.97 9.29 -6.21
CA THR A 18 -4.24 8.74 -6.72
C THR A 18 -5.15 9.85 -7.25
N GLU A 19 -5.20 11.01 -6.57
CA GLU A 19 -5.92 12.19 -7.06
C GLU A 19 -5.41 12.61 -8.44
N ASN A 20 -4.10 12.79 -8.58
CA ASN A 20 -3.47 13.19 -9.84
C ASN A 20 -3.76 12.18 -10.96
N ALA A 21 -3.69 10.88 -10.66
CA ALA A 21 -4.03 9.83 -11.61
C ALA A 21 -5.50 9.90 -12.05
N ALA A 22 -6.44 10.10 -11.12
CA ALA A 22 -7.86 10.24 -11.44
C ALA A 22 -8.13 11.49 -12.30
N ARG A 23 -7.53 12.62 -11.95
CA ARG A 23 -7.66 13.88 -12.74
C ARG A 23 -7.03 13.74 -14.14
N SER A 24 -5.90 13.06 -14.27
CA SER A 24 -5.23 12.87 -15.57
C SER A 24 -6.07 12.06 -16.58
N VAL A 25 -6.95 11.18 -16.10
CA VAL A 25 -7.90 10.44 -16.95
C VAL A 25 -9.26 11.13 -17.09
N GLY A 26 -9.38 12.37 -16.59
CA GLY A 26 -10.48 13.28 -16.87
C GLY A 26 -11.56 13.38 -15.78
N PHE A 27 -11.42 12.75 -14.61
CA PHE A 27 -12.34 13.00 -13.51
C PHE A 27 -12.18 14.43 -12.97
N GLN A 28 -13.30 15.16 -12.84
CA GLN A 28 -13.27 16.56 -12.45
C GLN A 28 -13.48 16.76 -10.95
N ASN A 29 -14.36 15.98 -10.34
CA ASN A 29 -14.74 16.08 -8.94
C ASN A 29 -13.97 15.03 -8.11
N VAL A 30 -12.69 15.29 -7.84
CA VAL A 30 -11.84 14.40 -7.06
C VAL A 30 -11.47 15.08 -5.75
N ILE A 31 -11.65 14.39 -4.63
CA ILE A 31 -11.26 14.84 -3.31
C ILE A 31 -10.34 13.77 -2.70
N ALA A 32 -9.15 14.19 -2.28
CA ALA A 32 -8.18 13.30 -1.67
C ALA A 32 -8.13 13.48 -0.15
N ALA A 33 -8.15 12.36 0.57
CA ALA A 33 -7.79 12.34 1.97
C ALA A 33 -6.27 12.25 2.12
N GLU A 34 -5.70 13.05 2.99
CA GLU A 34 -4.30 12.92 3.39
C GLU A 34 -4.16 11.80 4.41
N GLY A 35 -3.12 10.97 4.26
CA GLY A 35 -2.78 9.93 5.23
C GLY A 35 -3.29 8.55 4.86
N ASN A 36 -4.39 8.11 5.44
CA ASN A 36 -4.81 6.71 5.39
C ASN A 36 -6.32 6.51 5.11
N VAL A 37 -6.78 5.27 5.21
CA VAL A 37 -8.18 4.91 4.95
C VAL A 37 -9.15 5.46 6.00
N GLU A 38 -8.72 5.70 7.22
CA GLU A 38 -9.54 6.33 8.27
C GLU A 38 -9.85 7.78 7.89
N ASN A 39 -8.86 8.51 7.39
CA ASN A 39 -9.07 9.88 6.87
C ASN A 39 -9.99 9.86 5.64
N LEU A 40 -9.88 8.85 4.78
CA LEU A 40 -10.81 8.68 3.65
C LEU A 40 -12.25 8.45 4.14
N ARG A 41 -12.46 7.65 5.18
CA ARG A 41 -13.79 7.43 5.76
C ARG A 41 -14.39 8.74 6.30
N GLU A 42 -13.61 9.52 7.04
CA GLU A 42 -14.04 10.81 7.55
C GLU A 42 -14.39 11.77 6.42
N LEU A 43 -13.58 11.81 5.36
CA LEU A 43 -13.83 12.62 4.18
C LEU A 43 -15.13 12.24 3.50
N ILE A 44 -15.47 10.96 3.39
CA ILE A 44 -16.73 10.47 2.86
C ILE A 44 -17.89 10.96 3.73
N PHE A 45 -17.80 10.85 5.06
CA PHE A 45 -18.86 11.30 5.97
C PHE A 45 -19.13 12.80 5.87
N GLN A 46 -18.10 13.60 5.61
CA GLN A 46 -18.22 15.05 5.49
C GLN A 46 -18.84 15.51 4.14
N ASN A 47 -18.68 14.71 3.07
CA ASN A 47 -18.97 15.14 1.71
C ASN A 47 -20.04 14.32 0.98
N PHE A 48 -20.50 13.20 1.56
CA PHE A 48 -21.47 12.30 0.94
C PHE A 48 -22.41 11.71 1.96
N ASN A 49 -23.72 11.84 1.75
CA ASN A 49 -24.71 11.28 2.65
C ASN A 49 -25.24 9.95 2.12
N GLN A 50 -25.78 9.13 3.01
CA GLN A 50 -26.35 7.80 2.69
C GLN A 50 -27.49 7.89 1.63
N LYS A 51 -28.17 9.04 1.54
CA LYS A 51 -29.29 9.29 0.61
C LYS A 51 -28.85 9.82 -0.76
N ASP A 52 -27.56 10.20 -0.90
CA ASP A 52 -27.06 10.83 -2.13
C ASP A 52 -26.82 9.82 -3.25
N GLY A 53 -26.86 8.51 -2.93
CA GLY A 53 -26.72 7.45 -3.92
C GLY A 53 -25.91 6.26 -3.42
N SER A 54 -25.26 5.57 -4.36
CA SER A 54 -24.44 4.39 -4.09
C SER A 54 -22.96 4.70 -4.31
N LEU A 55 -22.11 4.13 -3.47
CA LEU A 55 -20.66 4.18 -3.59
C LEU A 55 -20.14 2.93 -4.30
N VAL A 56 -19.08 3.10 -5.06
CA VAL A 56 -18.28 2.00 -5.60
C VAL A 56 -16.86 2.11 -5.02
N TYR A 57 -16.46 1.09 -4.28
CA TYR A 57 -15.11 1.00 -3.73
C TYR A 57 -14.23 0.13 -4.60
N ILE A 58 -13.29 0.73 -5.32
CA ILE A 58 -12.32 0.02 -6.15
C ILE A 58 -11.06 -0.20 -5.32
N SER A 59 -10.71 -1.46 -5.07
CA SER A 59 -9.59 -1.79 -4.19
C SER A 59 -8.79 -3.01 -4.67
N GLY A 60 -7.66 -3.24 -4.03
CA GLY A 60 -6.98 -4.54 -4.10
C GLY A 60 -7.76 -5.64 -3.41
N GLU A 61 -7.43 -6.90 -3.69
CA GLU A 61 -8.03 -8.06 -3.01
C GLU A 61 -7.75 -8.02 -1.50
N THR A 62 -6.50 -7.77 -1.13
CA THR A 62 -6.10 -7.57 0.27
C THR A 62 -6.11 -6.09 0.60
N VAL A 63 -6.81 -5.74 1.67
CA VAL A 63 -6.88 -4.37 2.20
C VAL A 63 -6.48 -4.38 3.67
N SER A 64 -5.93 -3.28 4.15
CA SER A 64 -5.55 -3.12 5.56
C SER A 64 -6.75 -2.85 6.47
N VAL A 65 -7.83 -2.33 5.90
CA VAL A 65 -9.09 -2.00 6.60
C VAL A 65 -10.25 -2.29 5.66
N ASP A 66 -11.29 -2.95 6.17
CA ASP A 66 -12.51 -3.25 5.42
C ASP A 66 -13.45 -2.02 5.39
N LEU A 67 -13.05 -0.99 4.64
CA LEU A 67 -13.78 0.26 4.53
C LEU A 67 -15.22 0.07 4.05
N ASP A 68 -15.45 -0.83 3.10
CA ASP A 68 -16.78 -1.17 2.61
C ASP A 68 -17.68 -1.72 3.72
N GLN A 69 -17.16 -2.60 4.58
CA GLN A 69 -17.92 -3.16 5.70
C GLN A 69 -18.22 -2.09 6.76
N GLN A 70 -17.29 -1.18 7.00
CA GLN A 70 -17.53 -0.06 7.92
C GLN A 70 -18.62 0.87 7.39
N LEU A 71 -18.56 1.27 6.12
CA LEU A 71 -19.56 2.14 5.51
C LEU A 71 -20.94 1.47 5.40
N LEU A 72 -20.99 0.14 5.13
CA LEU A 72 -22.25 -0.62 5.18
C LEU A 72 -22.90 -0.57 6.56
N LYS A 73 -22.12 -0.73 7.65
CA LYS A 73 -22.62 -0.64 9.02
C LYS A 73 -23.18 0.74 9.36
N GLU A 74 -22.62 1.78 8.75
CA GLU A 74 -23.09 3.16 8.88
C GLU A 74 -24.27 3.48 7.94
N GLY A 75 -24.80 2.48 7.21
CA GLY A 75 -25.99 2.61 6.37
C GLY A 75 -25.74 3.13 4.96
N TYR A 76 -24.50 3.20 4.51
CA TYR A 76 -24.18 3.53 3.12
C TYR A 76 -24.46 2.37 2.18
N ASN A 77 -24.99 2.67 0.99
CA ASN A 77 -25.07 1.69 -0.08
C ASN A 77 -23.72 1.68 -0.83
N ILE A 78 -22.93 0.64 -0.61
CA ILE A 78 -21.58 0.54 -1.19
C ILE A 78 -21.33 -0.85 -1.77
N LYS A 79 -20.69 -0.88 -2.94
CA LYS A 79 -20.23 -2.12 -3.59
C LYS A 79 -18.72 -2.08 -3.77
N ARG A 80 -18.02 -3.07 -3.22
CA ARG A 80 -16.60 -3.27 -3.46
C ARG A 80 -16.35 -3.98 -4.78
N ILE A 81 -15.37 -3.50 -5.54
CA ILE A 81 -14.84 -4.11 -6.76
C ILE A 81 -13.35 -4.36 -6.55
N ILE A 82 -12.95 -5.63 -6.60
CA ILE A 82 -11.55 -6.02 -6.55
C ILE A 82 -10.96 -5.79 -7.95
N ASN A 83 -10.02 -4.86 -8.07
CA ASN A 83 -9.43 -4.46 -9.33
C ASN A 83 -8.03 -5.06 -9.56
N TYR A 84 -7.31 -5.42 -8.49
CA TYR A 84 -5.98 -6.02 -8.57
C TYR A 84 -5.73 -6.96 -7.40
N ARG A 85 -4.77 -7.85 -7.61
CA ARG A 85 -4.24 -8.76 -6.60
C ARG A 85 -2.74 -8.55 -6.49
N THR A 86 -2.22 -8.51 -5.28
CA THR A 86 -0.78 -8.54 -5.01
C THR A 86 -0.37 -9.97 -4.71
N THR A 87 0.59 -10.49 -5.46
CA THR A 87 1.19 -11.81 -5.21
C THR A 87 2.67 -11.61 -4.89
N HIS A 88 3.15 -12.34 -3.88
CA HIS A 88 4.58 -12.36 -3.59
C HIS A 88 5.31 -13.16 -4.66
N ASN A 89 6.39 -12.61 -5.19
CA ASN A 89 7.23 -13.36 -6.12
C ASN A 89 7.93 -14.49 -5.34
N GLN A 90 7.80 -15.71 -5.86
CA GLN A 90 8.42 -16.90 -5.28
C GLN A 90 9.53 -17.48 -6.17
N ASN A 91 9.62 -16.99 -7.41
CA ASN A 91 10.59 -17.44 -8.39
C ASN A 91 11.61 -16.33 -8.64
N PHE A 92 12.80 -16.52 -8.14
CA PHE A 92 13.93 -15.63 -8.35
C PHE A 92 14.95 -16.31 -9.27
N ASP A 93 15.56 -15.53 -10.14
CA ASP A 93 16.66 -15.98 -10.97
C ASP A 93 17.86 -16.35 -10.09
N ASP A 94 18.40 -17.56 -10.26
CA ASP A 94 19.54 -18.08 -9.49
C ASP A 94 20.76 -17.16 -9.60
N LYS A 95 20.96 -16.54 -10.76
CA LYS A 95 22.02 -15.56 -10.97
C LYS A 95 21.82 -14.33 -10.09
N PHE A 96 20.60 -13.80 -10.05
CA PHE A 96 20.25 -12.66 -9.18
C PHE A 96 20.48 -13.00 -7.70
N VAL A 97 20.03 -14.16 -7.25
CA VAL A 97 20.22 -14.62 -5.86
C VAL A 97 21.71 -14.73 -5.54
N SER A 98 22.49 -15.33 -6.43
CA SER A 98 23.95 -15.49 -6.26
C SER A 98 24.66 -14.14 -6.21
N GLU A 99 24.36 -13.21 -7.11
CA GLU A 99 24.95 -11.88 -7.14
C GLU A 99 24.59 -11.08 -5.87
N LEU A 100 23.33 -11.14 -5.44
CA LEU A 100 22.85 -10.47 -4.24
C LEU A 100 23.54 -10.99 -2.98
N THR A 101 23.71 -12.31 -2.86
CA THR A 101 24.37 -12.93 -1.68
C THR A 101 25.88 -12.70 -1.64
N LEU A 102 26.54 -12.51 -2.80
CA LEU A 102 27.94 -12.15 -2.88
C LEU A 102 28.22 -10.70 -2.44
N LYS A 103 27.27 -9.80 -2.69
CA LYS A 103 27.40 -8.37 -2.34
C LYS A 103 26.08 -7.84 -1.83
N LEU A 104 25.82 -8.05 -0.54
CA LEU A 104 24.63 -7.51 0.11
C LEU A 104 24.67 -5.99 0.17
N PRO A 105 23.52 -5.33 0.03
CA PRO A 105 23.40 -3.88 0.18
C PRO A 105 23.66 -3.48 1.64
N GLU A 106 24.25 -2.33 1.84
CA GLU A 106 24.45 -1.75 3.17
C GLU A 106 23.12 -1.28 3.80
N ILE A 107 22.18 -0.83 2.94
CA ILE A 107 20.87 -0.35 3.33
C ILE A 107 19.81 -0.91 2.37
N VAL A 108 18.68 -1.34 2.92
CA VAL A 108 17.49 -1.75 2.17
C VAL A 108 16.31 -0.88 2.59
N TYR A 109 15.60 -0.33 1.61
CA TYR A 109 14.38 0.45 1.83
C TYR A 109 13.15 -0.44 1.67
N VAL A 110 12.22 -0.36 2.62
CA VAL A 110 10.99 -1.16 2.65
C VAL A 110 9.78 -0.27 2.84
N TYR A 111 9.00 -0.07 1.79
CA TYR A 111 7.91 0.90 1.71
C TYR A 111 6.52 0.35 2.08
N SER A 112 6.39 -0.93 2.43
CA SER A 112 5.08 -1.48 2.79
C SER A 112 5.20 -2.79 3.56
N GLN A 113 4.14 -3.13 4.30
CA GLN A 113 4.02 -4.43 4.97
C GLN A 113 4.14 -5.60 3.98
N ASN A 114 3.53 -5.49 2.79
CA ASN A 114 3.61 -6.54 1.76
C ASN A 114 5.04 -6.70 1.24
N SER A 115 5.77 -5.60 1.04
CA SER A 115 7.19 -5.65 0.67
C SER A 115 8.04 -6.29 1.77
N ALA A 116 7.76 -5.96 3.04
CA ALA A 116 8.42 -6.57 4.18
C ALA A 116 8.20 -8.09 4.22
N LEU A 117 6.95 -8.54 4.09
CA LEU A 117 6.60 -9.96 4.03
C LEU A 117 7.30 -10.68 2.88
N SER A 118 7.29 -10.09 1.68
CA SER A 118 7.98 -10.64 0.51
C SER A 118 9.48 -10.78 0.76
N PHE A 119 10.07 -9.77 1.37
CA PHE A 119 11.51 -9.76 1.63
C PHE A 119 11.91 -10.78 2.70
N ILE A 120 11.17 -10.88 3.80
CA ILE A 120 11.38 -11.90 4.82
C ILE A 120 11.22 -13.30 4.23
N ASN A 121 10.18 -13.54 3.42
CA ASN A 121 9.98 -14.82 2.77
C ASN A 121 11.12 -15.17 1.82
N PHE A 122 11.63 -14.21 1.04
CA PHE A 122 12.82 -14.38 0.19
C PHE A 122 14.02 -14.84 1.01
N ILE A 123 14.35 -14.15 2.11
CA ILE A 123 15.50 -14.46 2.96
C ILE A 123 15.38 -15.87 3.57
N LYS A 124 14.19 -16.20 4.08
CA LYS A 124 13.92 -17.54 4.67
C LYS A 124 13.97 -18.65 3.63
N MET A 125 13.44 -18.43 2.44
CA MET A 125 13.46 -19.38 1.33
C MET A 125 14.89 -19.77 0.95
N HIS A 126 15.77 -18.79 0.92
CA HIS A 126 17.20 -18.99 0.59
C HIS A 126 18.08 -19.29 1.81
N ARG A 127 17.50 -19.43 3.01
CA ARG A 127 18.21 -19.72 4.28
C ARG A 127 19.40 -18.79 4.51
N SER A 128 19.19 -17.51 4.21
CA SER A 128 20.27 -16.51 4.17
C SER A 128 20.21 -15.50 5.33
N GLU A 129 19.43 -15.76 6.40
CA GLU A 129 19.16 -14.84 7.51
C GLU A 129 20.44 -14.29 8.14
N SER A 130 21.43 -15.16 8.33
CA SER A 130 22.71 -14.77 8.95
C SER A 130 23.53 -13.79 8.10
N LEU A 131 23.35 -13.79 6.78
CA LEU A 131 24.06 -12.88 5.88
C LEU A 131 23.58 -11.44 6.03
N TRP A 132 22.29 -11.25 6.35
CA TRP A 132 21.65 -9.93 6.42
C TRP A 132 21.89 -9.19 7.76
N MET A 133 22.52 -9.82 8.74
CA MET A 133 22.73 -9.24 10.08
C MET A 133 23.56 -7.94 10.08
N ASN A 134 24.29 -7.66 9.02
CA ASN A 134 25.10 -6.44 8.87
C ASN A 134 24.43 -5.37 8.00
N THR A 135 23.24 -5.64 7.45
CA THR A 135 22.47 -4.72 6.62
C THR A 135 21.60 -3.82 7.49
N ASN A 136 21.53 -2.55 7.18
CA ASN A 136 20.59 -1.63 7.77
C ASN A 136 19.26 -1.67 6.99
N LEU A 137 18.14 -1.49 7.70
CA LEU A 137 16.84 -1.32 7.08
C LEU A 137 16.33 0.09 7.30
N MET A 138 15.67 0.63 6.29
CA MET A 138 14.85 1.83 6.38
C MET A 138 13.43 1.45 5.97
N CYS A 139 12.46 1.59 6.88
CA CYS A 139 11.10 1.16 6.61
C CYS A 139 10.05 2.18 7.06
N ILE A 140 8.94 2.16 6.33
CA ILE A 140 7.81 3.03 6.59
C ILE A 140 6.95 2.50 7.74
N GLY A 141 6.93 3.22 8.85
CA GLY A 141 6.04 2.99 9.98
C GLY A 141 6.28 1.71 10.79
N GLU A 142 5.71 1.69 11.97
CA GLU A 142 5.91 0.61 12.96
C GLU A 142 5.38 -0.76 12.52
N LYS A 143 4.25 -0.81 11.80
CA LYS A 143 3.67 -2.08 11.34
C LYS A 143 4.60 -2.82 10.37
N THR A 144 5.31 -2.07 9.52
CA THR A 144 6.32 -2.64 8.60
C THR A 144 7.54 -3.12 9.37
N SER A 145 8.01 -2.31 10.33
CA SER A 145 9.12 -2.68 11.22
C SER A 145 8.85 -3.95 12.03
N SER A 146 7.62 -4.12 12.54
CA SER A 146 7.24 -5.32 13.31
C SER A 146 7.41 -6.61 12.51
N ILE A 147 7.09 -6.59 11.20
CA ILE A 147 7.31 -7.74 10.30
C ILE A 147 8.80 -8.00 10.12
N LEU A 148 9.58 -6.94 9.90
CA LEU A 148 11.02 -7.06 9.66
C LEU A 148 11.80 -7.57 10.88
N ASN A 149 11.28 -7.34 12.10
CA ASN A 149 11.89 -7.83 13.34
C ASN A 149 11.90 -9.37 13.49
N GLU A 150 11.30 -10.12 12.56
CA GLU A 150 11.43 -11.58 12.52
C GLU A 150 12.87 -12.05 12.22
N ILE A 151 13.72 -11.19 11.68
CA ILE A 151 15.13 -11.43 11.39
C ILE A 151 15.98 -10.38 12.11
N LYS A 152 17.21 -10.75 12.45
CA LYS A 152 18.17 -9.83 13.08
C LYS A 152 18.85 -8.98 12.01
N TRP A 153 18.79 -7.68 12.17
CA TRP A 153 19.42 -6.66 11.32
C TRP A 153 20.48 -5.88 12.10
N LYS A 154 21.35 -5.17 11.40
CA LYS A 154 22.30 -4.26 12.03
C LYS A 154 21.55 -3.14 12.75
N LYS A 155 20.61 -2.50 12.05
CA LYS A 155 19.71 -1.47 12.59
C LYS A 155 18.47 -1.34 11.72
N ILE A 156 17.34 -0.99 12.34
CA ILE A 156 16.09 -0.61 11.64
C ILE A 156 15.84 0.87 11.93
N PHE A 157 15.69 1.66 10.87
CA PHE A 157 15.29 3.05 10.92
C PHE A 157 13.85 3.18 10.41
N LEU A 158 13.05 3.99 11.11
CA LEU A 158 11.69 4.30 10.69
C LEU A 158 11.69 5.66 10.01
N PHE A 159 10.89 5.79 8.97
CA PHE A 159 10.54 7.06 8.36
C PHE A 159 9.02 7.15 8.13
N ASN A 160 8.50 8.37 8.02
CA ASN A 160 7.09 8.60 7.72
C ASN A 160 6.88 8.81 6.22
N PRO A 161 5.67 8.54 5.69
CA PRO A 161 5.34 8.88 4.31
C PRO A 161 5.61 10.36 4.02
N GLY A 162 6.34 10.63 2.93
CA GLY A 162 6.73 11.98 2.53
C GLY A 162 8.07 12.46 3.09
N GLU A 163 8.73 11.68 3.95
CA GLU A 163 10.07 11.99 4.47
C GLU A 163 11.20 11.39 3.61
N GLU A 164 10.85 10.65 2.56
CA GLU A 164 11.81 9.93 1.71
C GLU A 164 12.81 10.86 1.03
N GLU A 165 12.45 12.11 0.79
CA GLU A 165 13.33 13.12 0.18
C GLU A 165 14.44 13.63 1.13
N PHE A 166 14.34 13.32 2.42
CA PHE A 166 15.30 13.76 3.45
C PHE A 166 16.26 12.63 3.88
N LEU A 167 16.18 11.46 3.23
CA LEU A 167 16.97 10.26 3.52
C LEU A 167 18.08 10.03 2.49
#